data_829e37e06b208ee8971b2f118fbc026e
#
_entry.id   829e37e06b208ee8971b2f118fbc026e
#
_cell.length_a   1.000
_cell.length_b   1.000
_cell.length_c   1.000
_cell.angle_alpha   90.00
_cell.angle_beta   90.00
_cell.angle_gamma   90.00
#
_symmetry.space_group_name_H-M   'P 1'
#
loop_
_entity.id
_entity.type
_entity.pdbx_description
1 polymer ?
#
loop_
_entity_poly.entity_id
_entity_poly.type
_entity_poly.pdbx_seq_one_letter_code
_entity_poly.pdbx_strand_id
1 'polypeptide(L)'
;MKIISFGDIHEDTSNLIKIMPELETADLIVLSGDLTNCHGKAETKKVLDAVKKYNKHLLVQYGNMDIPEVDRYLSTEGINLHGNGYLVGDVGIFGCGGSSPTPFHTPSEISETDIEQFLTHGFNKVQDATWKIMVCHTPPKDTATDIIRNGMHAGSQTVRDF
;
A
#
# COMPACT_ATOMS: atom_id res chain seq x y z
N MET A 1 -9.59 9.43 15.67
CA MET A 1 -9.05 8.22 15.03
C MET A 1 -7.57 8.42 14.74
N LYS A 2 -6.72 7.45 15.10
CA LYS A 2 -5.27 7.46 14.85
C LYS A 2 -4.94 6.38 13.83
N ILE A 3 -4.47 6.79 12.64
CA ILE A 3 -4.02 5.90 11.57
C ILE A 3 -2.50 5.99 11.48
N ILE A 4 -1.82 4.84 11.44
CA ILE A 4 -0.38 4.75 11.20
C ILE A 4 -0.18 4.11 9.84
N SER A 5 0.57 4.77 8.95
CA SER A 5 0.90 4.22 7.64
C SER A 5 2.42 4.15 7.44
N PHE A 6 2.89 3.04 6.89
CA PHE A 6 4.27 2.83 6.46
C PHE A 6 4.34 1.74 5.38
N GLY A 7 5.46 1.67 4.68
CA GLY A 7 5.73 0.67 3.64
C GLY A 7 7.21 0.40 3.52
N ASP A 8 7.64 -0.19 2.39
CA ASP A 8 9.04 -0.51 2.09
C ASP A 8 9.72 -1.30 3.22
N ILE A 9 8.98 -2.30 3.71
CA ILE A 9 9.42 -3.15 4.84
C ILE A 9 10.52 -4.10 4.40
N HIS A 10 10.42 -4.64 3.17
CA HIS A 10 11.44 -5.53 2.59
C HIS A 10 11.89 -6.63 3.56
N GLU A 11 10.92 -7.26 4.27
CA GLU A 11 11.14 -8.33 5.25
C GLU A 11 11.87 -7.90 6.54
N ASP A 12 12.36 -6.65 6.62
CA ASP A 12 13.02 -6.15 7.83
C ASP A 12 11.99 -5.54 8.80
N THR A 13 11.57 -6.33 9.76
CA THR A 13 10.65 -5.93 10.83
C THR A 13 11.35 -5.45 12.10
N SER A 14 12.68 -5.33 12.09
CA SER A 14 13.49 -5.00 13.28
C SER A 14 13.17 -3.61 13.85
N ASN A 15 12.72 -2.68 12.99
CA ASN A 15 12.39 -1.32 13.40
C ASN A 15 10.99 -1.18 14.03
N LEU A 16 10.13 -2.18 13.96
CA LEU A 16 8.78 -2.11 14.55
C LEU A 16 8.80 -1.82 16.05
N ILE A 17 9.81 -2.34 16.75
CA ILE A 17 9.97 -2.10 18.19
C ILE A 17 10.17 -0.61 18.53
N LYS A 18 10.73 0.19 17.60
CA LYS A 18 10.99 1.62 17.81
C LYS A 18 9.71 2.45 17.77
N ILE A 19 8.67 1.95 17.11
CA ILE A 19 7.37 2.60 16.97
C ILE A 19 6.25 1.80 17.64
N MET A 20 6.61 0.87 18.52
CA MET A 20 5.65 0.00 19.22
C MET A 20 4.51 0.76 19.91
N PRO A 21 4.76 1.85 20.68
CA PRO A 21 3.66 2.57 21.35
C PRO A 21 2.67 3.18 20.36
N GLU A 22 3.14 3.61 19.19
CA GLU A 22 2.30 4.13 18.11
C GLU A 22 1.44 3.03 17.49
N LEU A 23 2.03 1.85 17.24
CA LEU A 23 1.33 0.70 16.66
C LEU A 23 0.24 0.17 17.59
N GLU A 24 0.57 0.01 18.88
CA GLU A 24 -0.39 -0.51 19.89
C GLU A 24 -1.59 0.41 20.11
N THR A 25 -1.39 1.72 19.94
CA THR A 25 -2.43 2.74 20.16
C THR A 25 -3.13 3.20 18.88
N ALA A 26 -2.77 2.65 17.72
CA ALA A 26 -3.44 2.97 16.46
C ALA A 26 -4.83 2.33 16.38
N ASP A 27 -5.79 3.07 15.85
CA ASP A 27 -7.10 2.52 15.48
C ASP A 27 -6.99 1.66 14.22
N LEU A 28 -6.04 1.99 13.33
CA LEU A 28 -5.76 1.27 12.10
C LEU A 28 -4.28 1.41 11.71
N ILE A 29 -3.70 0.32 11.20
CA ILE A 29 -2.41 0.32 10.53
C ILE A 29 -2.62 0.11 9.03
N VAL A 30 -1.97 0.92 8.19
CA VAL A 30 -1.98 0.79 6.74
C VAL A 30 -0.57 0.50 6.25
N LEU A 31 -0.36 -0.66 5.60
CA LEU A 31 0.90 -1.00 4.95
C LEU A 31 0.80 -0.67 3.46
N SER A 32 1.64 0.25 2.99
CA SER A 32 1.54 0.83 1.65
C SER A 32 2.26 0.06 0.55
N GLY A 33 2.83 -1.12 0.84
CA GLY A 33 3.49 -1.98 -0.16
C GLY A 33 4.95 -2.27 0.16
N ASP A 34 5.60 -3.04 -0.72
CA ASP A 34 6.95 -3.56 -0.61
C ASP A 34 7.19 -4.27 0.73
N LEU A 35 6.34 -5.27 0.96
CA LEU A 35 6.40 -6.12 2.14
C LEU A 35 7.60 -7.07 2.07
N THR A 36 7.95 -7.51 0.85
CA THR A 36 8.97 -8.53 0.58
C THR A 36 10.03 -8.05 -0.43
N ASN A 37 11.08 -8.85 -0.59
CA ASN A 37 12.10 -8.70 -1.62
C ASN A 37 11.86 -9.71 -2.75
N CYS A 38 10.84 -9.50 -3.58
CA CYS A 38 10.43 -10.41 -4.67
C CYS A 38 10.05 -11.82 -4.17
N HIS A 39 9.55 -11.93 -2.95
CA HIS A 39 9.07 -13.18 -2.39
C HIS A 39 7.54 -13.19 -2.29
N GLY A 40 6.99 -14.37 -1.93
CA GLY A 40 5.55 -14.60 -1.94
C GLY A 40 4.93 -14.68 -0.55
N LYS A 41 3.88 -15.51 -0.47
CA LYS A 41 3.03 -15.67 0.73
C LYS A 41 3.80 -15.94 2.03
N ALA A 42 4.85 -16.77 1.98
CA ALA A 42 5.52 -17.22 3.22
C ALA A 42 6.22 -16.05 3.93
N GLU A 43 6.91 -15.21 3.18
CA GLU A 43 7.62 -14.03 3.69
C GLU A 43 6.63 -12.92 4.05
N THR A 44 5.62 -12.68 3.21
CA THR A 44 4.51 -11.77 3.53
C THR A 44 3.86 -12.13 4.86
N LYS A 45 3.58 -13.42 5.08
CA LYS A 45 3.00 -13.89 6.35
C LYS A 45 3.89 -13.54 7.55
N LYS A 46 5.21 -13.70 7.44
CA LYS A 46 6.15 -13.34 8.53
C LYS A 46 6.08 -11.86 8.86
N VAL A 47 6.05 -10.99 7.83
CA VAL A 47 5.91 -9.54 8.01
C VAL A 47 4.57 -9.21 8.70
N LEU A 48 3.46 -9.76 8.19
CA LEU A 48 2.15 -9.52 8.79
C LEU A 48 2.06 -10.03 10.23
N ASP A 49 2.59 -11.22 10.51
CA ASP A 49 2.62 -11.79 11.86
C ASP A 49 3.42 -10.90 12.83
N ALA A 50 4.51 -10.27 12.37
CA ALA A 50 5.29 -9.34 13.17
C ALA A 50 4.51 -8.06 13.51
N VAL A 51 3.78 -7.49 12.53
CA VAL A 51 2.94 -6.30 12.75
C VAL A 51 1.73 -6.65 13.62
N LYS A 52 1.08 -7.80 13.36
CA LYS A 52 -0.11 -8.28 14.10
C LYS A 52 0.16 -8.54 15.60
N LYS A 53 1.43 -8.66 16.02
CA LYS A 53 1.78 -8.73 17.46
C LYS A 53 1.42 -7.45 18.20
N TYR A 54 1.47 -6.32 17.53
CA TYR A 54 1.17 -5.01 18.10
C TYR A 54 -0.28 -4.58 17.86
N ASN A 55 -0.77 -4.80 16.63
CA ASN A 55 -2.14 -4.43 16.27
C ASN A 55 -2.68 -5.35 15.16
N LYS A 56 -3.94 -5.75 15.29
CA LYS A 56 -4.60 -6.65 14.34
C LYS A 56 -5.48 -5.92 13.31
N HIS A 57 -5.71 -4.64 13.50
CA HIS A 57 -6.49 -3.83 12.57
C HIS A 57 -5.57 -3.33 11.45
N LEU A 58 -5.54 -4.06 10.35
CA LEU A 58 -4.66 -3.83 9.22
C LEU A 58 -5.44 -3.65 7.93
N LEU A 59 -5.01 -2.69 7.11
CA LEU A 59 -5.22 -2.68 5.66
C LEU A 59 -3.86 -2.69 4.98
N VAL A 60 -3.71 -3.50 3.95
CA VAL A 60 -2.40 -3.77 3.36
C VAL A 60 -2.54 -3.84 1.84
N GLN A 61 -1.59 -3.28 1.13
CA GLN A 61 -1.44 -3.50 -0.30
C GLN A 61 -0.03 -3.97 -0.62
N TYR A 62 0.14 -4.62 -1.78
CA TYR A 62 1.46 -4.99 -2.26
C TYR A 62 2.16 -3.78 -2.91
N GLY A 63 3.49 -3.82 -2.99
CA GLY A 63 4.29 -2.85 -3.71
C GLY A 63 4.87 -3.42 -5.01
N ASN A 64 5.72 -2.67 -5.68
CA ASN A 64 6.30 -3.11 -6.95
C ASN A 64 7.32 -4.25 -6.80
N MET A 65 7.96 -4.38 -5.64
CA MET A 65 8.88 -5.49 -5.37
C MET A 65 8.16 -6.77 -4.92
N ASP A 66 6.90 -6.70 -4.53
CA ASP A 66 6.11 -7.87 -4.19
C ASP A 66 5.63 -8.60 -5.45
N ILE A 67 5.69 -9.94 -5.46
CA ILE A 67 5.17 -10.72 -6.59
C ILE A 67 3.62 -10.84 -6.53
N PRO A 68 2.92 -11.15 -7.63
CA PRO A 68 1.45 -11.22 -7.68
C PRO A 68 0.81 -12.21 -6.69
N GLU A 69 1.57 -13.14 -6.13
CA GLU A 69 1.08 -14.04 -5.07
C GLU A 69 0.71 -13.28 -3.79
N VAL A 70 1.44 -12.18 -3.51
CA VAL A 70 1.20 -11.33 -2.33
C VAL A 70 -0.20 -10.73 -2.39
N ASP A 71 -0.58 -10.14 -3.53
CA ASP A 71 -1.92 -9.57 -3.73
C ASP A 71 -3.03 -10.60 -3.47
N ARG A 72 -2.88 -11.80 -4.05
CA ARG A 72 -3.84 -12.90 -3.83
C ARG A 72 -3.91 -13.31 -2.36
N TYR A 73 -2.77 -13.37 -1.69
CA TYR A 73 -2.72 -13.72 -0.27
C TYR A 73 -3.40 -12.66 0.60
N LEU A 74 -3.13 -11.36 0.38
CA LEU A 74 -3.79 -10.27 1.11
C LEU A 74 -5.32 -10.30 0.91
N SER A 75 -5.78 -10.65 -0.29
CA SER A 75 -7.21 -10.82 -0.58
C SER A 75 -7.81 -11.98 0.21
N THR A 76 -7.09 -13.10 0.34
CA THR A 76 -7.52 -14.25 1.15
C THR A 76 -7.61 -13.91 2.65
N GLU A 77 -6.71 -13.04 3.13
CA GLU A 77 -6.73 -12.54 4.52
C GLU A 77 -7.83 -11.48 4.76
N GLY A 78 -8.50 -10.98 3.72
CA GLY A 78 -9.55 -9.96 3.84
C GLY A 78 -9.05 -8.56 4.21
N ILE A 79 -7.77 -8.28 4.00
CA ILE A 79 -7.12 -7.01 4.37
C ILE A 79 -6.56 -6.25 3.17
N ASN A 80 -6.80 -6.73 1.93
CA ASN A 80 -6.22 -6.16 0.73
C ASN A 80 -6.83 -4.80 0.37
N LEU A 81 -5.99 -3.77 0.28
CA LEU A 81 -6.41 -2.42 -0.09
C LEU A 81 -6.28 -2.15 -1.60
N HIS A 82 -5.49 -2.95 -2.34
CA HIS A 82 -5.34 -2.77 -3.79
C HIS A 82 -6.68 -2.93 -4.52
N GLY A 83 -7.09 -1.91 -5.26
CA GLY A 83 -8.38 -1.87 -5.97
C GLY A 83 -9.57 -2.00 -5.02
N ASN A 84 -9.43 -1.61 -3.76
CA ASN A 84 -10.47 -1.78 -2.76
C ASN A 84 -10.66 -0.51 -1.93
N GLY A 85 -11.79 -0.45 -1.21
CA GLY A 85 -12.12 0.66 -0.32
C GLY A 85 -12.83 0.17 0.94
N TYR A 86 -12.48 0.76 2.07
CA TYR A 86 -13.00 0.39 3.39
C TYR A 86 -13.44 1.64 4.15
N LEU A 87 -14.56 1.52 4.85
CA LEU A 87 -15.07 2.56 5.75
C LEU A 87 -14.62 2.26 7.18
N VAL A 88 -13.99 3.24 7.81
CA VAL A 88 -13.59 3.20 9.21
C VAL A 88 -14.18 4.45 9.89
N GLY A 89 -15.34 4.30 10.51
CA GLY A 89 -16.13 5.44 10.96
C GLY A 89 -16.59 6.30 9.77
N ASP A 90 -16.25 7.57 9.78
CA ASP A 90 -16.55 8.57 8.73
C ASP A 90 -15.40 8.73 7.71
N VAL A 91 -14.35 7.92 7.83
CA VAL A 91 -13.18 7.93 6.93
C VAL A 91 -13.25 6.76 5.96
N GLY A 92 -13.20 7.06 4.67
CA GLY A 92 -13.01 6.09 3.59
C GLY A 92 -11.53 5.96 3.24
N ILE A 93 -11.02 4.73 3.20
CA ILE A 93 -9.63 4.44 2.82
C ILE A 93 -9.66 3.54 1.60
N PHE A 94 -9.00 3.96 0.53
CA PHE A 94 -8.93 3.20 -0.72
C PHE A 94 -7.52 3.29 -1.30
N GLY A 95 -7.16 2.36 -2.20
CA GLY A 95 -5.79 2.37 -2.67
C GLY A 95 -5.47 1.52 -3.89
N CYS A 96 -4.23 1.69 -4.35
CA CYS A 96 -3.64 0.95 -5.44
C CYS A 96 -2.19 0.56 -5.10
N GLY A 97 -1.94 -0.74 -5.05
CA GLY A 97 -0.60 -1.31 -4.92
C GLY A 97 0.11 -1.45 -6.27
N GLY A 98 1.34 -1.96 -6.25
CA GLY A 98 2.20 -2.01 -7.42
C GLY A 98 2.72 -0.63 -7.82
N SER A 99 3.32 -0.51 -8.99
CA SER A 99 3.76 0.78 -9.52
C SER A 99 3.42 0.95 -11.00
N SER A 100 3.45 2.19 -11.49
CA SER A 100 3.55 2.47 -12.92
C SER A 100 4.85 1.87 -13.49
N PRO A 101 4.95 1.64 -14.81
CA PRO A 101 6.17 1.13 -15.41
C PRO A 101 7.38 1.99 -15.10
N THR A 102 8.45 1.36 -14.63
CA THR A 102 9.70 2.01 -14.26
C THR A 102 10.87 1.48 -15.09
N PRO A 103 12.01 2.18 -15.16
CA PRO A 103 13.21 1.65 -15.82
C PRO A 103 13.78 0.40 -15.12
N PHE A 104 13.26 0.02 -13.97
CA PHE A 104 13.80 -1.07 -13.14
C PHE A 104 13.15 -2.42 -13.43
N HIS A 105 12.02 -2.46 -14.16
CA HIS A 105 11.30 -3.70 -14.51
C HIS A 105 11.03 -4.58 -13.30
N THR A 106 10.40 -4.01 -12.29
CA THR A 106 10.07 -4.69 -11.03
C THR A 106 8.93 -5.70 -11.22
N PRO A 107 8.75 -6.69 -10.32
CA PRO A 107 7.78 -7.77 -10.49
C PRO A 107 6.33 -7.34 -10.67
N SER A 108 5.93 -6.22 -10.07
CA SER A 108 4.53 -5.80 -10.02
C SER A 108 4.34 -4.37 -10.53
N GLU A 109 4.67 -4.18 -11.82
CA GLU A 109 4.34 -2.96 -12.57
C GLU A 109 3.01 -3.13 -13.29
N ILE A 110 2.16 -2.11 -13.25
CA ILE A 110 0.82 -2.08 -13.84
C ILE A 110 0.65 -0.81 -14.70
N SER A 111 -0.22 -0.87 -15.70
CA SER A 111 -0.44 0.28 -16.60
C SER A 111 -1.15 1.43 -15.89
N GLU A 112 -0.97 2.66 -16.40
CA GLU A 112 -1.71 3.84 -15.92
C GLU A 112 -3.24 3.63 -15.99
N THR A 113 -3.73 2.95 -17.02
CA THR A 113 -5.14 2.61 -17.17
C THR A 113 -5.62 1.66 -16.06
N ASP A 114 -4.79 0.66 -15.70
CA ASP A 114 -5.14 -0.25 -14.61
C ASP A 114 -5.12 0.47 -13.26
N ILE A 115 -4.14 1.37 -13.03
CA ILE A 115 -4.11 2.23 -11.83
C ILE A 115 -5.41 3.01 -11.71
N GLU A 116 -5.87 3.66 -12.79
CA GLU A 116 -7.12 4.42 -12.81
C GLU A 116 -8.33 3.55 -12.47
N GLN A 117 -8.40 2.35 -13.06
CA GLN A 117 -9.49 1.41 -12.78
C GLN A 117 -9.52 0.95 -11.32
N PHE A 118 -8.37 0.59 -10.77
CA PHE A 118 -8.25 0.17 -9.37
C PHE A 118 -8.62 1.30 -8.40
N LEU A 119 -8.09 2.50 -8.62
CA LEU A 119 -8.43 3.67 -7.80
C LEU A 119 -9.90 4.01 -7.87
N THR A 120 -10.48 4.05 -9.07
CA THR A 120 -11.92 4.33 -9.29
C THR A 120 -12.78 3.28 -8.59
N HIS A 121 -12.42 1.98 -8.69
CA HIS A 121 -13.16 0.91 -8.03
C HIS A 121 -13.12 1.05 -6.50
N GLY A 122 -11.94 1.32 -5.94
CA GLY A 122 -11.79 1.55 -4.49
C GLY A 122 -12.53 2.81 -4.01
N PHE A 123 -12.41 3.92 -4.75
CA PHE A 123 -13.09 5.18 -4.46
C PHE A 123 -14.61 5.03 -4.41
N ASN A 124 -15.19 4.31 -5.38
CA ASN A 124 -16.64 4.09 -5.44
C ASN A 124 -17.20 3.39 -4.20
N LYS A 125 -16.39 2.56 -3.52
CA LYS A 125 -16.78 1.89 -2.27
C LYS A 125 -16.83 2.83 -1.07
N VAL A 126 -16.16 3.97 -1.15
CA VAL A 126 -16.04 4.93 -0.06
C VAL A 126 -16.52 6.33 -0.44
N GLN A 127 -17.22 6.47 -1.57
CA GLN A 127 -17.63 7.77 -2.11
C GLN A 127 -18.45 8.63 -1.13
N ASP A 128 -19.24 7.99 -0.27
CA ASP A 128 -20.09 8.66 0.71
C ASP A 128 -19.39 9.00 2.03
N ALA A 129 -18.12 8.62 2.19
CA ALA A 129 -17.35 8.97 3.38
C ALA A 129 -17.09 10.48 3.45
N THR A 130 -17.14 11.03 4.66
CA THR A 130 -16.84 12.44 4.91
C THR A 130 -15.39 12.78 4.56
N TRP A 131 -14.47 11.92 5.00
CA TRP A 131 -13.04 12.05 4.75
C TRP A 131 -12.56 10.87 3.89
N LYS A 132 -11.67 11.15 2.95
CA LYS A 132 -11.14 10.12 2.07
C LYS A 132 -9.62 10.15 2.12
N ILE A 133 -9.03 8.96 2.25
CA ILE A 133 -7.58 8.76 2.22
C ILE A 133 -7.28 7.81 1.06
N MET A 134 -6.56 8.32 0.06
CA MET A 134 -5.99 7.52 -1.01
C MET A 134 -4.61 7.03 -0.61
N VAL A 135 -4.36 5.73 -0.75
CA VAL A 135 -3.06 5.11 -0.50
C VAL A 135 -2.55 4.50 -1.80
N CYS A 136 -1.45 5.03 -2.31
CA CYS A 136 -0.79 4.49 -3.49
C CYS A 136 0.65 4.12 -3.15
N HIS A 137 1.13 2.98 -3.67
CA HIS A 137 2.54 2.63 -3.51
C HIS A 137 3.39 3.46 -4.46
N THR A 138 2.96 3.60 -5.73
CA THR A 138 3.62 4.51 -6.67
C THR A 138 3.34 5.97 -6.31
N PRO A 139 4.37 6.84 -6.29
CA PRO A 139 4.18 8.26 -6.01
C PRO A 139 3.49 9.01 -7.17
N PRO A 140 2.88 10.18 -6.92
CA PRO A 140 2.38 11.04 -7.98
C PRO A 140 3.54 11.60 -8.82
N LYS A 141 3.38 11.61 -10.15
CA LYS A 141 4.39 12.06 -11.11
C LYS A 141 4.72 13.55 -10.96
N ASP A 142 5.96 13.92 -11.30
CA ASP A 142 6.47 15.29 -11.29
C ASP A 142 6.34 15.98 -9.91
N THR A 143 6.65 15.23 -8.87
CA THR A 143 6.68 15.71 -7.48
C THR A 143 8.06 15.51 -6.86
N ALA A 144 8.25 15.97 -5.63
CA ALA A 144 9.50 15.74 -4.91
C ALA A 144 9.69 14.26 -4.49
N THR A 145 8.63 13.46 -4.54
CA THR A 145 8.62 12.07 -4.04
C THR A 145 8.88 11.03 -5.13
N ASP A 146 8.91 11.41 -6.42
CA ASP A 146 9.07 10.47 -7.53
C ASP A 146 10.40 10.61 -8.29
N ILE A 147 11.32 11.43 -7.77
CA ILE A 147 12.63 11.65 -8.39
C ILE A 147 13.58 10.49 -8.07
N ILE A 148 14.04 9.79 -9.11
CA ILE A 148 15.04 8.74 -9.01
C ILE A 148 16.46 9.29 -9.21
N ARG A 149 17.50 8.44 -8.97
CA ARG A 149 18.94 8.85 -8.92
C ARG A 149 19.43 9.67 -10.09
N ASN A 150 18.90 9.47 -11.30
CA ASN A 150 19.31 10.20 -12.49
C ASN A 150 18.50 11.48 -12.74
N GLY A 151 17.66 11.89 -11.79
CA GLY A 151 16.80 13.07 -11.90
C GLY A 151 15.53 12.86 -12.71
N MET A 152 15.26 11.63 -13.19
CA MET A 152 13.99 11.31 -13.83
C MET A 152 12.86 11.16 -12.83
N HIS A 153 11.65 11.53 -13.28
CA HIS A 153 10.41 11.28 -12.57
C HIS A 153 9.84 9.90 -12.94
N ALA A 154 9.66 9.02 -11.96
CA ALA A 154 9.19 7.65 -12.15
C ALA A 154 7.78 7.41 -11.55
N GLY A 155 7.10 8.46 -11.13
CA GLY A 155 5.75 8.39 -10.57
C GLY A 155 4.66 8.19 -11.63
N SER A 156 3.43 7.97 -11.16
CA SER A 156 2.25 7.78 -11.98
C SER A 156 1.56 9.11 -12.28
N GLN A 157 1.22 9.33 -13.57
CA GLN A 157 0.39 10.44 -13.98
C GLN A 157 -1.04 10.31 -13.43
N THR A 158 -1.58 9.11 -13.46
CA THR A 158 -2.92 8.81 -12.92
C THR A 158 -3.01 9.13 -11.44
N VAL A 159 -2.02 8.73 -10.64
CA VAL A 159 -2.01 9.04 -9.19
C VAL A 159 -1.92 10.54 -8.93
N ARG A 160 -1.28 11.30 -9.83
CA ARG A 160 -1.23 12.76 -9.73
C ARG A 160 -2.57 13.43 -10.03
N ASP A 161 -3.30 12.89 -11.02
CA ASP A 161 -4.51 13.53 -11.56
C ASP A 161 -5.78 13.12 -10.79
N PHE A 162 -5.73 11.97 -10.07
CA PHE A 162 -6.83 11.43 -9.27
C PHE A 162 -7.07 12.23 -7.98
#